data_ec7d8e8fd0d15619e9031e7ac88b6026
#
_entry.id   ec7d8e8fd0d15619e9031e7ac88b6026
#
_cell.length_a   1.000
_cell.length_b   1.000
_cell.length_c   1.000
_cell.angle_alpha   90.00
_cell.angle_beta   90.00
_cell.angle_gamma   90.00
#
_symmetry.space_group_name_H-M   'P 1'
#
loop_
_entity.id
_entity.type
_entity.pdbx_description
1 polymer ?
#
loop_
_entity_poly.entity_id
_entity_poly.type
_entity_poly.pdbx_seq_one_letter_code
_entity_poly.pdbx_strand_id
1 'polypeptide(L)'
;VLSLWLALPNQGDAETIYRQLGSDGRITYSDKPLGNSAALKPSGGSGTELPAAEAAAGLPYELRQVVSRYPVTLYSGPGCQPCNSARALLQSRGVPFAERTVSTPQDGEALRRISDELMLPVLKIGSQVLKGFSADQYDQYLSLAGYPKTSKLPASYRQLPAIPLVEIKKADTTPQPTPAGQLPANENPSNPGGIVF
;
A
#
# COMPACT_ATOMS: atom_id res chain seq x y z
N VAL A 1 42.76 -44.36 -27.16
CA VAL A 1 41.36 -44.37 -26.70
C VAL A 1 41.26 -43.37 -25.56
N LEU A 2 40.83 -42.16 -25.87
CA LEU A 2 40.65 -41.04 -24.91
C LEU A 2 39.19 -41.02 -24.44
N SER A 3 38.94 -41.43 -23.21
CA SER A 3 37.58 -41.33 -22.60
C SER A 3 37.37 -39.95 -22.02
N LEU A 4 36.47 -39.22 -22.67
CA LEU A 4 36.02 -37.87 -22.25
C LEU A 4 34.88 -38.05 -21.21
N TRP A 5 35.17 -37.75 -19.93
CA TRP A 5 34.16 -37.68 -18.88
C TRP A 5 33.48 -36.32 -18.93
N LEU A 6 32.19 -36.32 -19.37
CA LEU A 6 31.31 -35.15 -19.22
C LEU A 6 30.82 -35.10 -17.77
N ALA A 7 31.24 -34.09 -17.04
CA ALA A 7 30.64 -33.74 -15.74
C ALA A 7 29.31 -33.01 -15.99
N LEU A 8 28.20 -33.59 -15.59
CA LEU A 8 26.88 -32.90 -15.53
C LEU A 8 26.88 -31.91 -14.36
N PRO A 9 26.38 -30.69 -14.54
CA PRO A 9 26.15 -29.77 -13.43
C PRO A 9 25.04 -30.31 -12.53
N ASN A 10 25.34 -30.39 -11.24
CA ASN A 10 24.39 -30.73 -10.18
C ASN A 10 23.34 -29.59 -10.10
N GLN A 11 22.10 -29.86 -10.48
CA GLN A 11 20.97 -28.94 -10.28
C GLN A 11 20.66 -28.95 -8.78
N GLY A 12 21.04 -27.88 -8.08
CA GLY A 12 20.64 -27.66 -6.70
C GLY A 12 19.13 -27.46 -6.63
N ASP A 13 18.44 -28.40 -6.02
CA ASP A 13 17.03 -28.26 -5.68
C ASP A 13 16.87 -27.08 -4.70
N ALA A 14 16.14 -26.06 -5.11
CA ALA A 14 15.76 -24.97 -4.24
C ALA A 14 14.74 -25.51 -3.23
N GLU A 15 15.14 -25.67 -1.98
CA GLU A 15 14.25 -26.11 -0.90
C GLU A 15 13.13 -25.09 -0.67
N THR A 16 11.92 -25.56 -0.73
CA THR A 16 10.71 -24.73 -0.52
C THR A 16 10.41 -24.66 0.97
N ILE A 17 10.49 -23.47 1.56
CA ILE A 17 10.17 -23.27 2.96
C ILE A 17 8.69 -22.93 3.12
N TYR A 18 7.98 -23.64 3.99
CA TYR A 18 6.57 -23.44 4.31
C TYR A 18 6.42 -22.66 5.60
N ARG A 19 5.58 -21.60 5.58
CA ARG A 19 5.22 -20.83 6.76
C ARG A 19 3.89 -21.36 7.32
N GLN A 20 3.86 -21.68 8.60
CA GLN A 20 2.66 -22.13 9.30
C GLN A 20 2.31 -21.17 10.43
N LEU A 21 1.04 -20.88 10.60
CA LEU A 21 0.50 -20.17 11.74
C LEU A 21 -0.14 -21.20 12.70
N GLY A 22 0.46 -21.38 13.86
CA GLY A 22 -0.10 -22.23 14.91
C GLY A 22 -1.40 -21.67 15.48
N SER A 23 -2.21 -22.52 16.09
CA SER A 23 -3.44 -22.10 16.78
C SER A 23 -3.18 -21.16 17.97
N ASP A 24 -1.94 -21.08 18.43
CA ASP A 24 -1.42 -20.17 19.46
C ASP A 24 -0.94 -18.81 18.90
N GLY A 25 -1.13 -18.56 17.59
CA GLY A 25 -0.68 -17.35 16.91
C GLY A 25 0.81 -17.29 16.62
N ARG A 26 1.57 -18.34 16.90
CA ARG A 26 3.01 -18.40 16.59
C ARG A 26 3.25 -18.82 15.16
N ILE A 27 4.25 -18.19 14.53
CA ILE A 27 4.67 -18.52 13.17
C ILE A 27 5.84 -19.50 13.26
N THR A 28 5.68 -20.67 12.61
CA THR A 28 6.72 -21.68 12.47
C THR A 28 7.07 -21.86 11.00
N TYR A 29 8.36 -22.02 10.70
CA TYR A 29 8.86 -22.30 9.35
C TYR A 29 9.29 -23.76 9.29
N SER A 30 8.86 -24.49 8.24
CA SER A 30 9.18 -25.90 8.04
C SER A 30 9.47 -26.15 6.56
N ASP A 31 10.36 -27.09 6.29
CA ASP A 31 10.67 -27.62 4.96
C ASP A 31 9.63 -28.65 4.47
N LYS A 32 8.74 -29.11 5.35
CA LYS A 32 7.70 -30.09 5.03
C LYS A 32 6.30 -29.50 5.13
N PRO A 33 5.42 -29.72 4.14
CA PRO A 33 4.02 -29.29 4.20
C PRO A 33 3.25 -30.15 5.19
N LEU A 34 2.78 -29.58 6.28
CA LEU A 34 1.80 -30.16 7.18
C LEU A 34 0.41 -29.64 6.80
N GLY A 35 -0.42 -30.50 6.32
CA GLY A 35 -1.86 -30.51 6.00
C GLY A 35 -2.73 -29.25 5.88
N ASN A 36 -2.25 -28.03 5.90
CA ASN A 36 -3.01 -26.80 5.56
C ASN A 36 -2.07 -25.61 5.30
N SER A 37 -0.91 -25.88 4.74
CA SER A 37 0.12 -24.88 4.48
C SER A 37 -0.03 -24.28 3.09
N ALA A 38 -0.19 -22.99 2.98
CA ALA A 38 -0.01 -22.30 1.69
C ALA A 38 1.48 -22.24 1.36
N ALA A 39 1.87 -22.79 0.21
CA ALA A 39 3.23 -22.66 -0.31
C ALA A 39 3.52 -21.19 -0.60
N LEU A 40 4.47 -20.61 0.12
CA LEU A 40 4.98 -19.28 -0.18
C LEU A 40 6.00 -19.39 -1.30
N LYS A 41 5.69 -18.84 -2.47
CA LYS A 41 6.72 -18.48 -3.43
C LYS A 41 7.65 -17.47 -2.77
N PRO A 42 8.97 -17.56 -2.96
CA PRO A 42 9.92 -16.62 -2.36
C PRO A 42 9.63 -15.21 -2.88
N SER A 43 8.93 -14.44 -2.08
CA SER A 43 8.78 -13.01 -2.25
C SER A 43 9.81 -12.34 -1.36
N GLY A 44 10.97 -12.06 -1.92
CA GLY A 44 11.96 -11.23 -1.25
C GLY A 44 11.46 -9.79 -1.18
N GLY A 45 11.20 -9.30 0.03
CA GLY A 45 10.85 -7.90 0.25
C GLY A 45 9.84 -7.73 1.37
N SER A 46 10.32 -7.35 2.54
CA SER A 46 9.49 -6.88 3.66
C SER A 46 8.71 -5.63 3.27
N GLY A 47 7.41 -5.66 3.52
CA GLY A 47 6.53 -4.49 3.44
C GLY A 47 5.42 -4.72 2.43
N THR A 48 4.22 -4.60 2.90
CA THR A 48 2.91 -4.69 2.22
C THR A 48 2.89 -3.94 0.89
N GLU A 49 3.44 -4.54 -0.16
CA GLU A 49 3.56 -3.96 -1.51
C GLU A 49 2.76 -4.83 -2.49
N LEU A 50 1.46 -4.99 -2.21
CA LEU A 50 0.58 -5.86 -2.98
C LEU A 50 -0.28 -5.23 -4.08
N PRO A 51 -0.31 -3.93 -4.38
CA PRO A 51 -1.05 -3.52 -5.56
C PRO A 51 -0.22 -3.32 -6.83
N ALA A 52 1.11 -3.21 -6.75
CA ALA A 52 1.93 -2.92 -7.93
C ALA A 52 2.00 -4.11 -8.91
N ALA A 53 1.96 -5.35 -8.42
CA ALA A 53 2.05 -6.54 -9.26
C ALA A 53 0.76 -6.80 -10.06
N GLU A 54 -0.41 -6.56 -9.47
CA GLU A 54 -1.70 -6.70 -10.16
C GLU A 54 -1.92 -5.59 -11.19
N ALA A 55 -1.54 -4.35 -10.85
CA ALA A 55 -1.57 -3.23 -11.79
C ALA A 55 -0.61 -3.44 -12.99
N ALA A 56 0.46 -4.20 -12.79
CA ALA A 56 1.44 -4.50 -13.84
C ALA A 56 0.96 -5.56 -14.86
N ALA A 57 -0.03 -6.37 -14.53
CA ALA A 57 -0.45 -7.52 -15.37
C ALA A 57 -0.94 -7.10 -16.77
N GLY A 58 -1.54 -5.93 -16.91
CA GLY A 58 -2.05 -5.41 -18.18
C GLY A 58 -1.10 -4.44 -18.92
N LEU A 59 0.11 -4.19 -18.40
CA LEU A 59 1.04 -3.23 -19.00
C LEU A 59 1.87 -3.84 -20.14
N PRO A 60 2.30 -3.03 -21.12
CA PRO A 60 3.31 -3.44 -22.11
C PRO A 60 4.58 -3.97 -21.43
N TYR A 61 5.21 -4.95 -22.06
CA TYR A 61 6.37 -5.63 -21.50
C TYR A 61 7.49 -4.68 -21.02
N GLU A 62 7.84 -3.70 -21.83
CA GLU A 62 8.86 -2.69 -21.50
C GLU A 62 8.50 -1.93 -20.23
N LEU A 63 7.24 -1.48 -20.13
CA LEU A 63 6.79 -0.70 -18.98
C LEU A 63 6.74 -1.55 -17.71
N ARG A 64 6.37 -2.85 -17.82
CA ARG A 64 6.43 -3.78 -16.70
C ARG A 64 7.83 -3.93 -16.12
N GLN A 65 8.85 -4.02 -16.97
CA GLN A 65 10.24 -4.10 -16.52
C GLN A 65 10.66 -2.84 -15.75
N VAL A 66 10.28 -1.67 -16.25
CA VAL A 66 10.59 -0.41 -15.56
C VAL A 66 9.88 -0.33 -14.22
N VAL A 67 8.58 -0.63 -14.17
CA VAL A 67 7.78 -0.62 -12.93
C VAL A 67 8.32 -1.61 -11.90
N SER A 68 8.75 -2.79 -12.31
CA SER A 68 9.29 -3.78 -11.38
C SER A 68 10.65 -3.37 -10.80
N ARG A 69 11.47 -2.65 -11.58
CA ARG A 69 12.80 -2.19 -11.17
C ARG A 69 12.76 -0.88 -10.39
N TYR A 70 11.89 0.03 -10.80
CA TYR A 70 11.74 1.37 -10.25
C TYR A 70 10.26 1.68 -9.97
N PRO A 71 9.63 1.02 -8.99
CA PRO A 71 8.24 1.29 -8.64
C PRO A 71 8.07 2.75 -8.22
N VAL A 72 6.95 3.35 -8.62
CA VAL A 72 6.62 4.74 -8.31
C VAL A 72 5.53 4.77 -7.24
N THR A 73 5.80 5.52 -6.17
CA THR A 73 4.84 5.76 -5.09
C THR A 73 4.71 7.25 -4.85
N LEU A 74 3.49 7.76 -4.90
CA LEU A 74 3.16 9.14 -4.57
C LEU A 74 2.56 9.19 -3.17
N TYR A 75 3.18 9.94 -2.28
CA TYR A 75 2.61 10.25 -0.97
C TYR A 75 1.90 11.60 -1.07
N SER A 76 0.60 11.60 -0.76
CA SER A 76 -0.28 12.76 -0.91
C SER A 76 -1.09 12.99 0.37
N GLY A 77 -1.77 14.13 0.46
CA GLY A 77 -2.65 14.43 1.59
C GLY A 77 -3.91 15.17 1.16
N PRO A 78 -4.90 15.29 2.04
CA PRO A 78 -6.11 16.04 1.75
C PRO A 78 -5.81 17.53 1.54
N GLY A 79 -6.47 18.14 0.55
CA GLY A 79 -6.32 19.58 0.25
C GLY A 79 -4.97 20.00 -0.32
N CYS A 80 -4.09 19.06 -0.68
CA CYS A 80 -2.76 19.32 -1.17
C CYS A 80 -2.76 19.64 -2.67
N GLN A 81 -2.70 20.93 -3.03
CA GLN A 81 -2.66 21.38 -4.42
C GLN A 81 -1.40 20.87 -5.19
N PRO A 82 -0.18 20.92 -4.61
CA PRO A 82 0.98 20.36 -5.28
C PRO A 82 0.89 18.84 -5.52
N CYS A 83 0.17 18.12 -4.64
CA CYS A 83 -0.07 16.69 -4.84
C CYS A 83 -0.96 16.43 -6.06
N ASN A 84 -1.95 17.30 -6.30
CA ASN A 84 -2.81 17.20 -7.49
C ASN A 84 -1.99 17.41 -8.77
N SER A 85 -1.07 18.40 -8.77
CA SER A 85 -0.15 18.65 -9.87
C SER A 85 0.77 17.45 -10.14
N ALA A 86 1.32 16.86 -9.07
CA ALA A 86 2.15 15.65 -9.16
C ALA A 86 1.37 14.48 -9.78
N ARG A 87 0.15 14.25 -9.31
CA ARG A 87 -0.75 13.21 -9.84
C ARG A 87 -1.05 13.43 -11.31
N ALA A 88 -1.42 14.66 -11.69
CA ALA A 88 -1.70 15.01 -13.08
C ALA A 88 -0.50 14.78 -14.00
N LEU A 89 0.71 15.13 -13.58
CA LEU A 89 1.94 14.88 -14.33
C LEU A 89 2.17 13.38 -14.52
N LEU A 90 2.07 12.57 -13.47
CA LEU A 90 2.25 11.12 -13.56
C LEU A 90 1.22 10.48 -14.49
N GLN A 91 -0.03 10.92 -14.41
CA GLN A 91 -1.12 10.43 -15.27
C GLN A 91 -0.94 10.83 -16.74
N SER A 92 -0.62 12.10 -17.02
CA SER A 92 -0.40 12.59 -18.39
C SER A 92 0.77 11.88 -19.06
N ARG A 93 1.79 11.56 -18.29
CA ARG A 93 2.97 10.83 -18.75
C ARG A 93 2.73 9.32 -18.86
N GLY A 94 1.61 8.83 -18.33
CA GLY A 94 1.28 7.39 -18.32
C GLY A 94 2.23 6.57 -17.44
N VAL A 95 2.60 7.10 -16.29
CA VAL A 95 3.40 6.39 -15.29
C VAL A 95 2.45 5.66 -14.35
N PRO A 96 2.51 4.33 -14.24
CA PRO A 96 1.79 3.60 -13.22
C PRO A 96 2.40 3.92 -11.84
N PHE A 97 1.59 4.29 -10.89
CA PHE A 97 2.05 4.59 -9.53
C PHE A 97 1.07 4.10 -8.48
N ALA A 98 1.57 3.82 -7.29
CA ALA A 98 0.76 3.63 -6.09
C ALA A 98 0.60 4.97 -5.38
N GLU A 99 -0.61 5.29 -4.92
CA GLU A 99 -0.83 6.50 -4.13
C GLU A 99 -1.10 6.13 -2.67
N ARG A 100 -0.34 6.76 -1.77
CA ARG A 100 -0.47 6.60 -0.32
C ARG A 100 -0.91 7.92 0.28
N THR A 101 -2.05 7.92 0.99
CA THR A 101 -2.56 9.13 1.66
C THR A 101 -1.99 9.26 3.06
N VAL A 102 -1.60 10.49 3.38
CA VAL A 102 -1.12 10.90 4.70
C VAL A 102 -2.19 11.79 5.30
N SER A 103 -3.01 11.25 6.18
CA SER A 103 -4.16 11.94 6.76
C SER A 103 -4.23 11.84 8.28
N THR A 104 -3.43 10.96 8.88
CA THR A 104 -3.37 10.76 10.33
C THR A 104 -1.98 11.12 10.88
N PRO A 105 -1.85 11.38 12.19
CA PRO A 105 -0.56 11.55 12.82
C PRO A 105 0.39 10.37 12.61
N GLN A 106 -0.15 9.14 12.63
CA GLN A 106 0.60 7.91 12.38
C GLN A 106 1.14 7.85 10.95
N ASP A 107 0.35 8.29 9.97
CA ASP A 107 0.83 8.43 8.59
C ASP A 107 1.98 9.46 8.50
N GLY A 108 1.87 10.56 9.23
CA GLY A 108 2.91 11.59 9.30
C GLY A 108 4.22 11.05 9.86
N GLU A 109 4.17 10.24 10.93
CA GLU A 109 5.35 9.57 11.48
C GLU A 109 5.95 8.56 10.51
N ALA A 110 5.11 7.80 9.82
CA ALA A 110 5.56 6.87 8.79
C ALA A 110 6.22 7.60 7.61
N LEU A 111 5.66 8.73 7.18
CA LEU A 111 6.24 9.55 6.12
C LEU A 111 7.61 10.10 6.52
N ARG A 112 7.80 10.56 7.78
CA ARG A 112 9.10 11.03 8.27
C ARG A 112 10.19 9.97 8.19
N ARG A 113 9.85 8.70 8.39
CA ARG A 113 10.82 7.59 8.24
C ARG A 113 11.24 7.36 6.78
N ILE A 114 10.41 7.81 5.82
CA ILE A 114 10.66 7.64 4.38
C ILE A 114 11.40 8.84 3.80
N SER A 115 11.04 10.06 4.22
CA SER A 115 11.53 11.30 3.61
C SER A 115 12.25 12.24 4.58
N ASP A 116 12.42 11.85 5.85
CA ASP A 116 12.99 12.65 6.95
C ASP A 116 12.22 13.93 7.27
N GLU A 117 11.23 14.29 6.48
CA GLU A 117 10.43 15.50 6.60
C GLU A 117 8.93 15.22 6.45
N LEU A 118 8.11 16.09 7.04
CA LEU A 118 6.66 16.09 6.89
C LEU A 118 6.25 17.11 5.82
N MET A 119 6.71 16.92 4.59
CA MET A 119 6.38 17.75 3.43
C MET A 119 5.67 16.92 2.38
N LEU A 120 4.59 17.43 1.79
CA LEU A 120 3.85 16.77 0.72
C LEU A 120 3.84 17.64 -0.55
N PRO A 121 3.82 17.02 -1.73
CA PRO A 121 3.93 15.59 -1.99
C PRO A 121 5.35 15.05 -1.79
N VAL A 122 5.45 13.76 -1.55
CA VAL A 122 6.72 13.02 -1.71
C VAL A 122 6.53 12.03 -2.85
N LEU A 123 7.45 11.99 -3.80
CA LEU A 123 7.50 11.00 -4.86
C LEU A 123 8.68 10.06 -4.63
N LYS A 124 8.42 8.78 -4.54
CA LYS A 124 9.44 7.74 -4.46
C LYS A 124 9.51 7.00 -5.80
N ILE A 125 10.70 6.90 -6.40
CA ILE A 125 10.97 6.18 -7.65
C ILE A 125 12.06 5.15 -7.34
N GLY A 126 11.68 3.89 -7.14
CA GLY A 126 12.58 2.87 -6.62
C GLY A 126 13.11 3.27 -5.24
N SER A 127 14.43 3.51 -5.13
CA SER A 127 15.06 4.00 -3.89
C SER A 127 15.17 5.53 -3.80
N GLN A 128 14.95 6.25 -4.91
CA GLN A 128 15.04 7.72 -4.95
C GLN A 128 13.80 8.36 -4.34
N VAL A 129 13.99 9.32 -3.45
CA VAL A 129 12.93 10.10 -2.80
C VAL A 129 13.04 11.57 -3.23
N LEU A 130 11.95 12.12 -3.76
CA LEU A 130 11.82 13.51 -4.18
C LEU A 130 10.80 14.19 -3.26
N LYS A 131 11.21 15.29 -2.63
CA LYS A 131 10.39 16.06 -1.69
C LYS A 131 9.78 17.27 -2.39
N GLY A 132 8.50 17.51 -2.17
CA GLY A 132 7.75 18.57 -2.84
C GLY A 132 7.47 18.24 -4.31
N PHE A 133 6.90 19.20 -5.03
CA PHE A 133 6.59 19.07 -6.45
C PHE A 133 7.44 20.02 -7.29
N SER A 134 8.18 19.43 -8.21
CA SER A 134 8.86 20.13 -9.30
C SER A 134 8.70 19.31 -10.58
N ALA A 135 8.02 19.85 -11.57
CA ALA A 135 7.74 19.16 -12.83
C ALA A 135 9.03 18.70 -13.52
N ASP A 136 10.03 19.59 -13.59
CA ASP A 136 11.31 19.30 -14.24
C ASP A 136 12.08 18.18 -13.54
N GLN A 137 12.11 18.19 -12.19
CA GLN A 137 12.75 17.13 -11.43
C GLN A 137 12.02 15.79 -11.64
N TYR A 138 10.69 15.79 -11.57
CA TYR A 138 9.91 14.57 -11.78
C TYR A 138 10.17 14.01 -13.18
N ASP A 139 10.16 14.85 -14.21
CA ASP A 139 10.43 14.44 -15.59
C ASP A 139 11.84 13.88 -15.76
N GLN A 140 12.83 14.50 -15.14
CA GLN A 140 14.22 14.05 -15.18
C GLN A 140 14.38 12.68 -14.53
N TYR A 141 13.94 12.52 -13.27
CA TYR A 141 14.11 11.27 -12.54
C TYR A 141 13.29 10.12 -13.14
N LEU A 142 12.07 10.38 -13.61
CA LEU A 142 11.27 9.39 -14.32
C LEU A 142 11.96 8.94 -15.62
N SER A 143 12.57 9.88 -16.36
CA SER A 143 13.31 9.55 -17.58
C SER A 143 14.57 8.74 -17.28
N LEU A 144 15.31 9.06 -16.22
CA LEU A 144 16.47 8.30 -15.75
C LEU A 144 16.09 6.88 -15.33
N ALA A 145 14.93 6.72 -14.72
CA ALA A 145 14.39 5.41 -14.36
C ALA A 145 13.91 4.58 -15.57
N GLY A 146 13.82 5.21 -16.76
CA GLY A 146 13.39 4.55 -17.99
C GLY A 146 11.91 4.67 -18.30
N TYR A 147 11.16 5.49 -17.56
CA TYR A 147 9.76 5.76 -17.90
C TYR A 147 9.63 6.58 -19.18
N PRO A 148 8.69 6.25 -20.07
CA PRO A 148 8.49 6.98 -21.33
C PRO A 148 8.01 8.40 -21.06
N LYS A 149 8.32 9.33 -21.98
CA LYS A 149 7.84 10.71 -21.90
C LYS A 149 6.37 10.86 -22.30
N THR A 150 5.85 9.92 -23.06
CA THR A 150 4.46 9.87 -23.52
C THR A 150 3.81 8.58 -23.03
N SER A 151 2.53 8.64 -22.70
CA SER A 151 1.80 7.49 -22.19
C SER A 151 1.83 6.31 -23.16
N LYS A 152 2.27 5.16 -22.67
CA LYS A 152 2.17 3.85 -23.32
C LYS A 152 1.18 2.93 -22.57
N LEU A 153 0.34 3.50 -21.71
CA LEU A 153 -0.66 2.74 -20.99
C LEU A 153 -1.77 2.26 -21.96
N PRO A 154 -2.22 1.01 -21.84
CA PRO A 154 -3.36 0.54 -22.62
C PRO A 154 -4.64 1.24 -22.17
N ALA A 155 -5.63 1.35 -23.06
CA ALA A 155 -6.92 1.97 -22.74
C ALA A 155 -7.69 1.27 -21.59
N SER A 156 -7.37 0.00 -21.34
CA SER A 156 -7.92 -0.78 -20.23
C SER A 156 -7.28 -0.49 -18.89
N TYR A 157 -6.13 0.23 -18.86
CA TYR A 157 -5.46 0.53 -17.60
C TYR A 157 -6.35 1.38 -16.69
N ARG A 158 -6.40 1.01 -15.42
CA ARG A 158 -7.06 1.79 -14.37
C ARG A 158 -6.04 2.08 -13.29
N GLN A 159 -5.89 3.36 -12.96
CA GLN A 159 -5.09 3.79 -11.83
C GLN A 159 -5.70 3.23 -10.54
N LEU A 160 -4.86 2.65 -9.71
CA LEU A 160 -5.29 2.15 -8.40
C LEU A 160 -5.78 3.30 -7.51
N PRO A 161 -6.81 3.06 -6.69
CA PRO A 161 -7.24 4.05 -5.71
C PRO A 161 -6.15 4.35 -4.70
N ALA A 162 -6.14 5.57 -4.18
CA ALA A 162 -5.26 5.95 -3.08
C ALA A 162 -5.66 5.19 -1.82
N ILE A 163 -4.67 4.67 -1.10
CA ILE A 163 -4.87 3.97 0.17
C ILE A 163 -4.07 4.65 1.28
N PRO A 164 -4.48 4.57 2.55
CA PRO A 164 -3.73 5.15 3.66
C PRO A 164 -2.30 4.63 3.71
N LEU A 165 -1.35 5.46 4.14
CA LEU A 165 0.05 5.06 4.27
C LEU A 165 0.22 4.00 5.35
N VAL A 166 -0.46 4.19 6.48
CA VAL A 166 -0.56 3.18 7.55
C VAL A 166 -1.94 2.54 7.45
N GLU A 167 -1.98 1.24 7.21
CA GLU A 167 -3.24 0.51 7.29
C GLU A 167 -3.72 0.52 8.75
N ILE A 168 -4.73 1.33 9.02
CA ILE A 168 -5.49 1.20 10.27
C ILE A 168 -6.24 -0.12 10.12
N LYS A 169 -5.73 -1.18 10.75
CA LYS A 169 -6.52 -2.39 10.96
C LYS A 169 -7.81 -1.89 11.62
N LYS A 170 -8.92 -1.86 10.87
CA LYS A 170 -10.23 -1.57 11.43
C LYS A 170 -10.36 -2.52 12.60
N ALA A 171 -10.26 -1.97 13.83
CA ALA A 171 -10.76 -2.68 14.97
C ALA A 171 -12.19 -3.06 14.59
N ASP A 172 -12.51 -4.34 14.62
CA ASP A 172 -13.87 -4.82 14.49
C ASP A 172 -14.72 -3.93 15.37
N THR A 173 -15.47 -3.03 14.76
CA THR A 173 -16.49 -2.27 15.44
C THR A 173 -17.60 -3.29 15.67
N THR A 174 -17.43 -4.10 16.72
CA THR A 174 -18.56 -4.76 17.36
C THR A 174 -19.55 -3.64 17.62
N PRO A 175 -20.77 -3.71 17.09
CA PRO A 175 -21.76 -2.70 17.38
C PRO A 175 -21.90 -2.65 18.90
N GLN A 176 -21.46 -1.55 19.52
CA GLN A 176 -21.70 -1.33 20.93
C GLN A 176 -23.22 -1.31 21.07
N PRO A 177 -23.83 -2.21 21.85
CA PRO A 177 -25.26 -2.17 22.06
C PRO A 177 -25.61 -0.80 22.60
N THR A 178 -26.43 -0.07 21.87
CA THR A 178 -27.05 1.19 22.27
C THR A 178 -27.64 0.95 23.64
N PRO A 179 -27.31 1.72 24.68
CA PRO A 179 -28.00 1.59 25.99
C PRO A 179 -29.48 1.83 25.72
N ALA A 180 -30.29 0.79 25.94
CA ALA A 180 -31.74 0.86 25.87
C ALA A 180 -32.21 2.04 26.71
N GLY A 181 -33.04 2.87 26.07
CA GLY A 181 -33.51 4.15 26.56
C GLY A 181 -33.89 4.12 28.03
N GLN A 182 -33.37 5.05 28.78
CA GLN A 182 -34.00 5.53 29.98
C GLN A 182 -35.28 6.25 29.54
N LEU A 183 -36.39 5.61 29.81
CA LEU A 183 -37.71 6.22 29.78
C LEU A 183 -37.69 7.47 30.68
N PRO A 184 -38.17 8.63 30.22
CA PRO A 184 -38.33 9.77 31.11
C PRO A 184 -39.30 9.39 32.21
N ALA A 185 -38.86 9.58 33.45
CA ALA A 185 -39.72 9.45 34.63
C ALA A 185 -40.91 10.40 34.49
N ASN A 186 -42.09 9.85 34.51
CA ASN A 186 -43.35 10.55 34.50
C ASN A 186 -43.48 11.36 35.81
N GLU A 187 -43.23 12.66 35.72
CA GLU A 187 -43.56 13.58 36.81
C GLU A 187 -45.08 13.78 36.81
N ASN A 188 -45.69 13.20 37.79
CA ASN A 188 -47.10 13.34 38.13
C ASN A 188 -47.35 14.76 38.70
N PRO A 189 -48.15 15.59 38.07
CA PRO A 189 -48.58 16.84 38.67
C PRO A 189 -49.83 16.65 39.48
N SER A 190 -49.70 16.34 40.76
CA SER A 190 -50.78 16.42 41.70
C SER A 190 -50.44 17.38 42.82
N ASN A 191 -50.80 18.60 42.63
CA ASN A 191 -51.08 19.48 43.75
C ASN A 191 -52.29 20.38 43.42
N PRO A 192 -53.48 20.04 43.86
CA PRO A 192 -54.58 20.96 43.88
C PRO A 192 -54.63 21.62 45.26
N GLY A 193 -54.55 22.89 45.31
CA GLY A 193 -54.97 23.50 46.55
C GLY A 193 -54.37 24.87 46.86
N GLY A 194 -55.16 25.87 46.54
CA GLY A 194 -55.63 26.84 47.47
C GLY A 194 -54.64 27.99 47.78
N ILE A 195 -55.00 29.11 47.58
CA ILE A 195 -55.76 30.14 48.27
C ILE A 195 -55.24 31.53 47.87
N VAL A 196 -56.09 32.25 47.32
CA VAL A 196 -56.50 33.66 47.45
C VAL A 196 -55.83 34.43 48.59
N PHE A 197 -55.17 35.52 48.23
CA PHE A 197 -55.47 36.89 48.67
C PHE A 197 -54.81 37.88 47.71
#